data_56142d2477d11b47263c5587a43094ff
#
_entry.id   56142d2477d11b47263c5587a43094ff
#
_cell.length_a   1.000
_cell.length_b   1.000
_cell.length_c   1.000
_cell.angle_alpha   90.00
_cell.angle_beta   90.00
_cell.angle_gamma   90.00
#
_symmetry.space_group_name_H-M   'P 1'
#
loop_
_entity.id
_entity.type
_entity.pdbx_description
1 polymer ?
#
loop_
_entity_poly.entity_id
_entity_poly.type
_entity_poly.pdbx_seq_one_letter_code
_entity_poly.pdbx_strand_id
1 'polypeptide(L)'
;MQYAIASARPGRRNDDIAKIGAVGLALITISSLGRSWSKFDADAATGIARYVLSLVRSNGTMTFKHNYRTGQVSDFISLYYPGEVALGLLLYGARQSDQEAMSVALKILMKLAKDRRYKKEVPVDHWALLATAEVFRLANAEKIVISEETLDAFYSHGIQVVNEIIKGSDNPHMEIGSLVGNGQ
;
A
#
# COMPACT_ATOMS: atom_id res chain seq x y z
N MET A 1 -8.46 19.11 -4.58
CA MET A 1 -8.34 19.10 -3.12
C MET A 1 -7.59 17.84 -2.72
N GLN A 2 -6.74 17.85 -1.69
CA GLN A 2 -6.01 16.68 -1.19
C GLN A 2 -6.46 16.42 0.24
N TYR A 3 -6.61 15.14 0.62
CA TYR A 3 -7.01 14.73 1.96
C TYR A 3 -5.94 13.85 2.59
N ALA A 4 -5.47 14.24 3.77
CA ALA A 4 -4.63 13.43 4.63
C ALA A 4 -5.46 12.85 5.77
N ILE A 5 -5.13 11.63 6.19
CA ILE A 5 -5.73 11.03 7.38
C ILE A 5 -4.74 11.11 8.51
N ALA A 6 -5.11 11.86 9.54
CA ALA A 6 -4.40 11.90 10.80
C ALA A 6 -5.19 11.12 11.85
N SER A 7 -4.52 10.24 12.61
CA SER A 7 -5.17 9.56 13.72
C SER A 7 -5.18 10.46 14.96
N ALA A 8 -6.38 10.86 15.41
CA ALA A 8 -6.56 11.44 16.73
C ALA A 8 -6.85 10.29 17.70
N ARG A 9 -5.98 10.06 18.70
CA ARG A 9 -6.30 9.21 19.85
C ARG A 9 -7.00 10.08 20.90
N PRO A 10 -8.19 9.70 21.42
CA PRO A 10 -8.82 10.43 22.51
C PRO A 10 -7.86 10.55 23.70
N GLY A 11 -7.69 11.75 24.23
CA GLY A 11 -6.83 12.04 25.39
C GLY A 11 -5.34 12.15 25.12
N ARG A 12 -4.86 12.02 23.89
CA ARG A 12 -3.48 12.34 23.49
C ARG A 12 -3.44 13.52 22.53
N ARG A 13 -2.38 14.32 22.64
CA ARG A 13 -2.10 15.41 21.69
C ARG A 13 -2.03 14.80 20.28
N ASN A 14 -2.81 15.36 19.38
CA ASN A 14 -2.63 15.05 17.96
C ASN A 14 -1.32 15.71 17.53
N ASP A 15 -0.30 14.91 17.22
CA ASP A 15 1.03 15.41 16.85
C ASP A 15 1.08 15.95 15.41
N ASP A 16 -0.09 16.18 14.79
CA ASP A 16 -0.21 16.64 13.39
C ASP A 16 0.53 15.72 12.39
N ILE A 17 0.70 14.45 12.74
CA ILE A 17 1.43 13.47 11.93
C ILE A 17 0.48 12.72 11.00
N ALA A 18 0.69 12.87 9.71
CA ALA A 18 0.09 12.04 8.68
C ALA A 18 0.96 10.80 8.41
N LYS A 19 0.33 9.63 8.41
CA LYS A 19 0.94 8.32 8.11
C LYS A 19 0.39 7.80 6.79
N ILE A 20 1.24 7.62 5.80
CA ILE A 20 0.78 7.20 4.45
C ILE A 20 0.12 5.82 4.46
N GLY A 21 0.53 4.90 5.34
CA GLY A 21 -0.14 3.60 5.49
C GLY A 21 -1.60 3.74 5.90
N ALA A 22 -1.91 4.57 6.91
CA ALA A 22 -3.29 4.84 7.30
C ALA A 22 -4.12 5.43 6.15
N VAL A 23 -3.50 6.25 5.31
CA VAL A 23 -4.12 6.81 4.10
C VAL A 23 -4.37 5.73 3.06
N GLY A 24 -3.42 4.80 2.86
CA GLY A 24 -3.57 3.62 2.01
C GLY A 24 -4.73 2.73 2.46
N LEU A 25 -4.82 2.42 3.76
CA LEU A 25 -5.92 1.62 4.33
C LEU A 25 -7.29 2.29 4.16
N ALA A 26 -7.36 3.62 4.33
CA ALA A 26 -8.60 4.35 4.07
C ALA A 26 -9.01 4.28 2.59
N LEU A 27 -8.04 4.38 1.68
CA LEU A 27 -8.29 4.27 0.25
C LEU A 27 -8.79 2.86 -0.12
N ILE A 28 -8.20 1.80 0.47
CA ILE A 28 -8.68 0.42 0.34
C ILE A 28 -10.15 0.34 0.80
N THR A 29 -10.43 0.80 2.02
CA THR A 29 -11.77 0.72 2.62
C THR A 29 -12.80 1.43 1.76
N ILE A 30 -12.57 2.70 1.40
CA ILE A 30 -13.51 3.48 0.60
C ILE A 30 -13.68 2.84 -0.79
N SER A 31 -12.61 2.41 -1.44
CA SER A 31 -12.68 1.82 -2.78
C SER A 31 -13.37 0.46 -2.81
N SER A 32 -13.51 -0.21 -1.66
CA SER A 32 -14.17 -1.51 -1.51
C SER A 32 -15.67 -1.43 -1.18
N LEU A 33 -16.27 -0.24 -1.07
CA LEU A 33 -17.68 -0.05 -0.63
C LEU A 33 -18.75 -0.61 -1.59
N GLY A 34 -18.38 -1.29 -2.66
CA GLY A 34 -19.31 -1.97 -3.56
C GLY A 34 -20.43 -1.05 -4.08
N ARG A 35 -21.70 -1.47 -3.92
CA ARG A 35 -22.89 -0.70 -4.38
C ARG A 35 -23.19 0.53 -3.52
N SER A 36 -22.64 0.61 -2.32
CA SER A 36 -22.83 1.73 -1.39
C SER A 36 -21.97 2.96 -1.72
N TRP A 37 -21.19 2.90 -2.78
CA TRP A 37 -20.34 4.01 -3.23
C TRP A 37 -21.16 5.21 -3.67
N SER A 38 -21.05 6.31 -2.96
CA SER A 38 -21.71 7.57 -3.25
C SER A 38 -20.76 8.56 -3.97
N LYS A 39 -21.31 9.69 -4.43
CA LYS A 39 -20.47 10.78 -4.95
C LYS A 39 -19.52 11.33 -3.88
N PHE A 40 -19.96 11.39 -2.63
CA PHE A 40 -19.10 11.81 -1.52
C PHE A 40 -17.90 10.87 -1.35
N ASP A 41 -18.11 9.54 -1.45
CA ASP A 41 -17.04 8.56 -1.37
C ASP A 41 -16.06 8.70 -2.54
N ALA A 42 -16.56 8.98 -3.74
CA ALA A 42 -15.72 9.24 -4.91
C ALA A 42 -14.84 10.48 -4.75
N ASP A 43 -15.41 11.59 -4.25
CA ASP A 43 -14.68 12.82 -3.99
C ASP A 43 -13.64 12.65 -2.89
N ALA A 44 -14.00 11.92 -1.81
CA ALA A 44 -13.10 11.61 -0.71
C ALA A 44 -11.94 10.71 -1.18
N ALA A 45 -12.23 9.63 -1.91
CA ALA A 45 -11.21 8.73 -2.46
C ALA A 45 -10.26 9.47 -3.41
N THR A 46 -10.79 10.35 -4.27
CA THR A 46 -9.98 11.17 -5.17
C THR A 46 -9.05 12.11 -4.41
N GLY A 47 -9.55 12.75 -3.36
CA GLY A 47 -8.72 13.63 -2.51
C GLY A 47 -7.61 12.86 -1.79
N ILE A 48 -7.92 11.65 -1.30
CA ILE A 48 -6.95 10.75 -0.66
C ILE A 48 -5.91 10.26 -1.68
N ALA A 49 -6.34 9.80 -2.85
CA ALA A 49 -5.43 9.33 -3.90
C ALA A 49 -4.45 10.42 -4.32
N ARG A 50 -4.93 11.65 -4.58
CA ARG A 50 -4.06 12.79 -4.92
C ARG A 50 -3.03 13.10 -3.85
N TYR A 51 -3.42 13.00 -2.58
CA TYR A 51 -2.47 13.17 -1.48
C TYR A 51 -1.39 12.07 -1.50
N VAL A 52 -1.76 10.81 -1.66
CA VAL A 52 -0.81 9.71 -1.80
C VAL A 52 0.14 9.93 -2.97
N LEU A 53 -0.40 10.26 -4.15
CA LEU A 53 0.39 10.51 -5.35
C LEU A 53 1.43 11.61 -5.16
N SER A 54 1.12 12.65 -4.38
CA SER A 54 2.06 13.73 -4.07
C SER A 54 3.24 13.31 -3.18
N LEU A 55 3.12 12.18 -2.48
CA LEU A 55 4.15 11.66 -1.55
C LEU A 55 5.00 10.55 -2.15
N VAL A 56 4.64 10.03 -3.33
CA VAL A 56 5.38 8.96 -4.02
C VAL A 56 6.28 9.56 -5.10
N ARG A 57 7.54 9.19 -5.08
CA ARG A 57 8.53 9.62 -6.07
C ARG A 57 8.49 8.77 -7.33
N SER A 58 9.05 9.26 -8.42
CA SER A 58 9.08 8.57 -9.73
C SER A 58 9.70 7.16 -9.69
N ASN A 59 10.59 6.90 -8.73
CA ASN A 59 11.24 5.59 -8.52
C ASN A 59 10.45 4.64 -7.60
N GLY A 60 9.24 5.00 -7.16
CA GLY A 60 8.41 4.21 -6.26
C GLY A 60 8.73 4.36 -4.76
N THR A 61 9.73 5.16 -4.38
CA THR A 61 9.93 5.50 -2.96
C THR A 61 8.90 6.50 -2.49
N MET A 62 8.64 6.55 -1.18
CA MET A 62 7.60 7.42 -0.64
C MET A 62 7.99 8.02 0.71
N THR A 63 7.32 9.10 1.09
CA THR A 63 7.37 9.66 2.43
C THR A 63 6.42 8.89 3.34
N PHE A 64 6.93 8.24 4.39
CA PHE A 64 6.13 7.37 5.27
C PHE A 64 5.31 8.15 6.31
N LYS A 65 5.92 9.18 6.88
CA LYS A 65 5.29 10.06 7.87
C LYS A 65 5.80 11.48 7.69
N HIS A 66 4.92 12.44 7.89
CA HIS A 66 5.29 13.84 7.99
C HIS A 66 4.30 14.60 8.84
N ASN A 67 4.75 15.72 9.41
CA ASN A 67 3.88 16.67 10.05
C ASN A 67 3.19 17.51 8.97
N TYR A 68 1.86 17.41 8.88
CA TYR A 68 1.11 18.07 7.79
C TYR A 68 1.01 19.60 7.96
N ARG A 69 1.28 20.15 9.16
CA ARG A 69 1.31 21.60 9.39
C ARG A 69 2.66 22.21 9.03
N THR A 70 3.75 21.55 9.44
CA THR A 70 5.11 22.08 9.27
C THR A 70 5.81 21.55 8.02
N GLY A 71 5.29 20.46 7.42
CA GLY A 71 5.94 19.73 6.33
C GLY A 71 7.15 18.90 6.76
N GLN A 72 7.48 18.86 8.05
CA GLN A 72 8.64 18.10 8.55
C GLN A 72 8.44 16.60 8.27
N VAL A 73 9.39 16.00 7.55
CA VAL A 73 9.41 14.58 7.22
C VAL A 73 10.11 13.81 8.34
N SER A 74 9.59 12.62 8.66
CA SER A 74 10.20 11.68 9.60
C SER A 74 11.04 10.65 8.86
N ASP A 75 12.15 10.21 9.45
CA ASP A 75 13.00 9.12 8.97
C ASP A 75 12.40 7.72 9.20
N PHE A 76 11.19 7.67 9.75
CA PHE A 76 10.49 6.41 9.98
C PHE A 76 10.27 5.64 8.66
N ILE A 77 10.60 4.36 8.67
CA ILE A 77 10.39 3.42 7.56
C ILE A 77 9.43 2.33 8.03
N SER A 78 8.42 2.01 7.20
CA SER A 78 7.51 0.90 7.41
C SER A 78 7.75 -0.18 6.37
N LEU A 79 7.66 -1.43 6.79
CA LEU A 79 7.73 -2.59 5.90
C LEU A 79 6.41 -2.81 5.14
N TYR A 80 5.28 -2.33 5.69
CA TYR A 80 3.93 -2.61 5.20
C TYR A 80 3.28 -1.45 4.43
N TYR A 81 3.64 -0.20 4.75
CA TYR A 81 3.00 0.96 4.11
C TYR A 81 3.06 0.95 2.57
N PRO A 82 4.17 0.50 1.94
CA PRO A 82 4.19 0.43 0.49
C PRO A 82 3.13 -0.52 -0.09
N GLY A 83 2.93 -1.70 0.53
CA GLY A 83 1.89 -2.65 0.12
C GLY A 83 0.48 -2.11 0.32
N GLU A 84 0.19 -1.50 1.50
CA GLU A 84 -1.09 -0.85 1.81
C GLU A 84 -1.43 0.24 0.79
N VAL A 85 -0.46 1.09 0.47
CA VAL A 85 -0.61 2.19 -0.48
C VAL A 85 -0.82 1.66 -1.91
N ALA A 86 -0.01 0.68 -2.34
CA ALA A 86 -0.14 0.10 -3.67
C ALA A 86 -1.51 -0.55 -3.87
N LEU A 87 -1.98 -1.34 -2.90
CA LEU A 87 -3.32 -1.95 -2.96
C LEU A 87 -4.42 -0.88 -3.03
N GLY A 88 -4.33 0.14 -2.20
CA GLY A 88 -5.30 1.25 -2.19
C GLY A 88 -5.38 1.96 -3.54
N LEU A 89 -4.23 2.28 -4.14
CA LEU A 89 -4.15 2.92 -5.45
C LEU A 89 -4.66 2.03 -6.59
N LEU A 90 -4.43 0.71 -6.55
CA LEU A 90 -4.95 -0.24 -7.54
C LEU A 90 -6.47 -0.32 -7.48
N LEU A 91 -7.04 -0.49 -6.28
CA LEU A 91 -8.50 -0.57 -6.10
C LEU A 91 -9.18 0.74 -6.49
N TYR A 92 -8.62 1.88 -6.09
CA TYR A 92 -9.11 3.20 -6.48
C TYR A 92 -9.02 3.40 -8.00
N GLY A 93 -7.84 3.16 -8.58
CA GLY A 93 -7.59 3.34 -10.00
C GLY A 93 -8.50 2.47 -10.87
N ALA A 94 -8.69 1.20 -10.47
CA ALA A 94 -9.60 0.29 -11.16
C ALA A 94 -11.06 0.76 -11.12
N ARG A 95 -11.46 1.40 -10.02
CA ARG A 95 -12.84 1.88 -9.82
C ARG A 95 -13.12 3.20 -10.54
N GLN A 96 -12.14 4.11 -10.55
CA GLN A 96 -12.25 5.45 -11.16
C GLN A 96 -11.66 5.52 -12.57
N SER A 97 -11.12 4.40 -13.08
CA SER A 97 -10.38 4.36 -14.36
C SER A 97 -9.17 5.32 -14.36
N ASP A 98 -8.54 5.49 -13.18
CA ASP A 98 -7.38 6.37 -12.99
C ASP A 98 -6.09 5.61 -13.28
N GLN A 99 -5.57 5.77 -14.51
CA GLN A 99 -4.36 5.11 -14.98
C GLN A 99 -3.10 5.61 -14.25
N GLU A 100 -3.07 6.87 -13.80
CA GLU A 100 -1.95 7.42 -13.04
C GLU A 100 -1.81 6.70 -11.70
N ALA A 101 -2.92 6.55 -10.97
CA ALA A 101 -2.93 5.83 -9.69
C ALA A 101 -2.44 4.39 -9.86
N MET A 102 -2.92 3.67 -10.86
CA MET A 102 -2.47 2.29 -11.13
C MET A 102 -1.00 2.25 -11.52
N SER A 103 -0.53 3.16 -12.36
CA SER A 103 0.89 3.25 -12.75
C SER A 103 1.81 3.50 -11.55
N VAL A 104 1.41 4.38 -10.62
CA VAL A 104 2.18 4.65 -9.40
C VAL A 104 2.21 3.43 -8.49
N ALA A 105 1.10 2.70 -8.35
CA ALA A 105 1.06 1.45 -7.59
C ALA A 105 2.04 0.40 -8.15
N LEU A 106 2.10 0.25 -9.48
CA LEU A 106 3.06 -0.64 -10.14
C LEU A 106 4.51 -0.24 -9.85
N LYS A 107 4.82 1.07 -9.82
CA LYS A 107 6.17 1.57 -9.45
C LYS A 107 6.54 1.24 -8.02
N ILE A 108 5.59 1.35 -7.07
CA ILE A 108 5.80 0.97 -5.67
C ILE A 108 6.11 -0.53 -5.56
N LEU A 109 5.30 -1.37 -6.19
CA LEU A 109 5.50 -2.83 -6.17
C LEU A 109 6.80 -3.24 -6.85
N MET A 110 7.16 -2.61 -7.98
CA MET A 110 8.43 -2.86 -8.65
C MET A 110 9.62 -2.46 -7.77
N LYS A 111 9.51 -1.36 -7.01
CA LYS A 111 10.54 -0.97 -6.04
C LYS A 111 10.70 -2.03 -4.95
N LEU A 112 9.61 -2.54 -4.39
CA LEU A 112 9.64 -3.63 -3.41
C LEU A 112 10.28 -4.89 -3.99
N ALA A 113 9.87 -5.31 -5.19
CA ALA A 113 10.41 -6.48 -5.87
C ALA A 113 11.92 -6.36 -6.10
N LYS A 114 12.38 -5.20 -6.59
CA LYS A 114 13.82 -4.93 -6.79
C LYS A 114 14.61 -4.93 -5.49
N ASP A 115 14.09 -4.29 -4.43
CA ASP A 115 14.78 -4.20 -3.15
C ASP A 115 14.90 -5.54 -2.43
N ARG A 116 14.00 -6.48 -2.74
CA ARG A 116 13.90 -7.80 -2.08
C ARG A 116 14.50 -8.94 -2.93
N ARG A 117 14.72 -8.73 -4.23
CA ARG A 117 15.08 -9.76 -5.23
C ARG A 117 16.18 -10.71 -4.81
N TYR A 118 17.24 -10.19 -4.15
CA TYR A 118 18.43 -10.98 -3.77
C TYR A 118 18.53 -11.18 -2.26
N LYS A 119 17.51 -10.84 -1.50
CA LYS A 119 17.51 -11.07 -0.06
C LYS A 119 17.16 -12.51 0.24
N LYS A 120 17.93 -13.12 1.14
CA LYS A 120 17.69 -14.48 1.63
C LYS A 120 16.36 -14.58 2.39
N GLU A 121 16.03 -13.51 3.12
CA GLU A 121 14.78 -13.36 3.88
C GLU A 121 14.11 -12.05 3.52
N VAL A 122 12.82 -12.08 3.33
CA VAL A 122 12.00 -10.89 3.05
C VAL A 122 10.94 -10.73 4.14
N PRO A 123 10.45 -9.52 4.40
CA PRO A 123 9.36 -9.33 5.35
C PRO A 123 8.12 -10.14 4.96
N VAL A 124 7.39 -10.65 5.96
CA VAL A 124 6.05 -11.26 5.81
C VAL A 124 5.06 -10.14 5.49
N ASP A 125 5.09 -9.67 4.25
CA ASP A 125 4.33 -8.50 3.78
C ASP A 125 3.08 -8.94 3.02
N HIS A 126 2.05 -9.29 3.78
CA HIS A 126 0.76 -9.70 3.22
C HIS A 126 0.09 -8.58 2.40
N TRP A 127 0.35 -7.30 2.69
CA TRP A 127 -0.19 -6.20 1.91
C TRP A 127 0.41 -6.11 0.52
N ALA A 128 1.73 -6.30 0.41
CA ALA A 128 2.38 -6.38 -0.90
C ALA A 128 1.90 -7.61 -1.69
N LEU A 129 1.64 -8.73 -1.01
CA LEU A 129 1.08 -9.94 -1.65
C LEU A 129 -0.33 -9.70 -2.18
N LEU A 130 -1.21 -9.08 -1.39
CA LEU A 130 -2.57 -8.71 -1.82
C LEU A 130 -2.55 -7.72 -2.99
N ALA A 131 -1.67 -6.72 -2.94
CA ALA A 131 -1.50 -5.76 -4.02
C ALA A 131 -1.00 -6.44 -5.31
N THR A 132 -0.07 -7.40 -5.18
CA THR A 132 0.41 -8.21 -6.31
C THR A 132 -0.72 -9.05 -6.92
N ALA A 133 -1.54 -9.70 -6.09
CA ALA A 133 -2.71 -10.45 -6.56
C ALA A 133 -3.70 -9.56 -7.32
N GLU A 134 -3.91 -8.33 -6.83
CA GLU A 134 -4.77 -7.35 -7.51
C GLU A 134 -4.21 -6.92 -8.87
N VAL A 135 -2.88 -6.80 -9.01
CA VAL A 135 -2.25 -6.55 -10.32
C VAL A 135 -2.59 -7.65 -11.32
N PHE A 136 -2.41 -8.92 -10.94
CA PHE A 136 -2.76 -10.05 -11.82
C PHE A 136 -4.25 -10.06 -12.18
N ARG A 137 -5.11 -9.77 -11.22
CA ARG A 137 -6.56 -9.65 -11.47
C ARG A 137 -6.89 -8.56 -12.49
N LEU A 138 -6.24 -7.40 -12.37
CA LEU A 138 -6.45 -6.27 -13.28
C LEU A 138 -5.85 -6.51 -14.66
N ALA A 139 -4.70 -7.17 -14.75
CA ALA A 139 -4.09 -7.56 -16.03
C ALA A 139 -4.97 -8.58 -16.77
N ASN A 140 -5.46 -9.62 -16.09
CA ASN A 140 -6.39 -10.59 -16.65
C ASN A 140 -7.73 -9.99 -17.09
N ALA A 141 -8.15 -8.89 -16.45
CA ALA A 141 -9.36 -8.15 -16.83
C ALA A 141 -9.08 -7.04 -17.87
N GLU A 142 -7.88 -7.00 -18.44
CA GLU A 142 -7.44 -6.00 -19.44
C GLU A 142 -7.58 -4.54 -18.98
N LYS A 143 -7.58 -4.32 -17.67
CA LYS A 143 -7.68 -2.97 -17.09
C LYS A 143 -6.34 -2.25 -16.98
N ILE A 144 -5.24 -2.99 -17.01
CA ILE A 144 -3.88 -2.48 -17.05
C ILE A 144 -3.08 -3.21 -18.12
N VAL A 145 -2.20 -2.46 -18.80
CA VAL A 145 -1.21 -3.03 -19.71
C VAL A 145 0.11 -3.15 -18.96
N ILE A 146 0.65 -4.35 -18.90
CA ILE A 146 1.88 -4.66 -18.17
C ILE A 146 2.74 -5.65 -18.98
N SER A 147 4.05 -5.47 -18.98
CA SER A 147 4.97 -6.38 -19.70
C SER A 147 5.12 -7.72 -18.95
N GLU A 148 5.41 -8.79 -19.70
CA GLU A 148 5.72 -10.10 -19.12
C GLU A 148 6.86 -10.03 -18.11
N GLU A 149 7.94 -9.30 -18.42
CA GLU A 149 9.07 -9.11 -17.51
C GLU A 149 8.62 -8.52 -16.15
N THR A 150 7.69 -7.57 -16.17
CA THR A 150 7.15 -6.97 -14.95
C THR A 150 6.26 -7.94 -14.18
N LEU A 151 5.43 -8.72 -14.89
CA LEU A 151 4.62 -9.77 -14.28
C LEU A 151 5.50 -10.84 -13.62
N ASP A 152 6.58 -11.28 -14.29
CA ASP A 152 7.53 -12.24 -13.74
C ASP A 152 8.24 -11.72 -12.50
N ALA A 153 8.60 -10.44 -12.48
CA ALA A 153 9.18 -9.81 -11.30
C ALA A 153 8.21 -9.80 -10.11
N PHE A 154 6.94 -9.49 -10.37
CA PHE A 154 5.88 -9.51 -9.34
C PHE A 154 5.56 -10.91 -8.87
N TYR A 155 5.49 -11.88 -9.77
CA TYR A 155 5.30 -13.28 -9.44
C TYR A 155 6.42 -13.78 -8.53
N SER A 156 7.67 -13.57 -8.94
CA SER A 156 8.85 -13.98 -8.18
C SER A 156 8.87 -13.37 -6.77
N HIS A 157 8.55 -12.06 -6.67
CA HIS A 157 8.42 -11.37 -5.38
C HIS A 157 7.28 -11.95 -4.53
N GLY A 158 6.12 -12.23 -5.14
CA GLY A 158 4.99 -12.85 -4.46
C GLY A 158 5.36 -14.21 -3.86
N ILE A 159 6.06 -15.07 -4.64
CA ILE A 159 6.54 -16.37 -4.15
C ILE A 159 7.52 -16.21 -2.99
N GLN A 160 8.43 -15.23 -3.02
CA GLN A 160 9.31 -14.95 -1.87
C GLN A 160 8.51 -14.65 -0.61
N VAL A 161 7.50 -13.77 -0.69
CA VAL A 161 6.66 -13.40 0.46
C VAL A 161 5.85 -14.59 0.96
N VAL A 162 5.24 -15.38 0.07
CA VAL A 162 4.50 -16.60 0.43
C VAL A 162 5.39 -17.59 1.19
N ASN A 163 6.61 -17.82 0.70
CA ASN A 163 7.54 -18.73 1.36
C ASN A 163 7.89 -18.27 2.78
N GLU A 164 8.05 -16.98 3.02
CA GLU A 164 8.29 -16.47 4.39
C GLU A 164 7.05 -16.61 5.29
N ILE A 165 5.84 -16.43 4.75
CA ILE A 165 4.60 -16.68 5.49
C ILE A 165 4.51 -18.14 5.91
N ILE A 166 4.80 -19.08 5.00
CA ILE A 166 4.75 -20.52 5.27
C ILE A 166 5.80 -20.90 6.33
N LYS A 167 7.05 -20.46 6.18
CA LYS A 167 8.10 -20.69 7.21
C LYS A 167 7.68 -20.18 8.58
N GLY A 168 7.01 -19.03 8.65
CA GLY A 168 6.51 -18.49 9.90
C GLY A 168 5.39 -19.33 10.50
N SER A 169 4.50 -19.92 9.69
CA SER A 169 3.39 -20.75 10.16
C SER A 169 3.84 -22.11 10.69
N ASP A 170 4.96 -22.63 10.19
CA ASP A 170 5.53 -23.92 10.62
C ASP A 170 6.31 -23.80 11.95
N ASN A 171 6.45 -22.59 12.51
CA ASN A 171 7.12 -22.38 13.78
C ASN A 171 6.10 -22.44 14.94
N PRO A 172 6.05 -23.53 15.74
CA PRO A 172 5.05 -23.73 16.81
C PRO A 172 5.15 -22.71 17.97
N HIS A 173 6.19 -21.85 17.96
CA HIS A 173 6.38 -20.79 18.94
C HIS A 173 5.92 -19.40 18.46
N MET A 174 5.36 -19.28 17.27
CA MET A 174 4.70 -18.03 16.85
C MET A 174 3.36 -17.92 17.57
N GLU A 175 3.33 -17.19 18.67
CA GLU A 175 2.07 -16.76 19.28
C GLU A 175 1.27 -15.96 18.23
N ILE A 176 0.00 -16.31 18.08
CA ILE A 176 -0.95 -15.64 17.15
C ILE A 176 -0.98 -14.10 17.34
N GLY A 177 -0.57 -13.62 18.54
CA GLY A 177 -0.42 -12.20 18.86
C GLY A 177 0.70 -11.47 18.10
N SER A 178 1.68 -12.16 17.51
CA SER A 178 2.76 -11.50 16.75
C SER A 178 2.35 -11.09 15.33
N LEU A 179 1.24 -11.59 14.84
CA LEU A 179 0.64 -11.18 13.55
C LEU A 179 -0.13 -9.86 13.65
N VAL A 180 -0.50 -9.46 14.85
CA VAL A 180 -1.07 -8.14 15.13
C VAL A 180 0.10 -7.24 15.51
N GLY A 181 0.61 -6.50 14.55
CA GLY A 181 1.78 -5.64 14.73
C GLY A 181 1.67 -4.82 16.01
N ASN A 182 2.61 -5.03 16.93
CA ASN A 182 2.82 -4.14 18.05
C ASN A 182 3.16 -2.76 17.48
N GLY A 183 2.12 -1.92 17.35
CA GLY A 183 2.26 -0.50 17.06
C GLY A 183 2.84 0.19 18.30
N GLN A 184 4.16 0.22 18.41
CA GLN A 184 4.87 1.21 19.21
C GLN A 184 5.32 2.36 18.34
#